data_5b5617028149f09948ec507cf260b385
#
_entry.id   5b5617028149f09948ec507cf260b385
#
_cell.length_a   1.000
_cell.length_b   1.000
_cell.length_c   1.000
_cell.angle_alpha   90.00
_cell.angle_beta   90.00
_cell.angle_gamma   90.00
#
_symmetry.space_group_name_H-M   'P 1'
#
loop_
_entity.id
_entity.type
_entity.pdbx_description
1 polymer ?
#
loop_
_entity_poly.entity_id
_entity_poly.type
_entity_poly.pdbx_seq_one_letter_code
_entity_poly.pdbx_strand_id
1 'polypeptide(L)'
;MQQGHCNSALAIDVNNDGKQDVIASFNGRVSLFIAPEWKKEILLHQFENAVAGCIHSTTIDVDSDGDLDWAGSLAHNHPFWLENPGPSDFAKGPWVKRIIDPEITGIHCLITSDIDNDGKQDLVINNFLPDEGIADSMAWFSVPENVHAAEKWHRYIFADGDARGGSHYMSAADIDGDGWKEIAVGAKGKPFDDGNWFAFWKNPGKDHVKGPWKKTILAKDQLGATNILAADVNGDGKVDWIASRGHGTGVLWFENPGWQIHEIDQEIKQPHSLTVADHDQDGDLDIASCGFESEWVRWYENDGKGNFTIRTLDEAQQSYDLRSVDMDGDGDIDLLNAGRGSKNVVWYENLLK
;
A
#
# COMPACT_ATOMS: atom_id res chain seq x y z
N MET A 1 7.60 11.31 -15.92
CA MET A 1 8.39 12.39 -15.25
C MET A 1 9.71 11.80 -14.75
N GLN A 2 10.87 12.35 -15.14
CA GLN A 2 12.18 11.95 -14.60
C GLN A 2 12.53 12.89 -13.44
N GLN A 3 12.47 12.43 -12.19
CA GLN A 3 12.50 13.30 -11.01
C GLN A 3 13.42 12.82 -9.88
N GLY A 4 14.07 11.67 -10.03
CA GLY A 4 14.85 11.02 -8.98
C GLY A 4 14.21 9.72 -8.49
N HIS A 5 14.80 9.10 -7.49
CA HIS A 5 14.29 7.84 -6.93
C HIS A 5 12.88 8.03 -6.35
N CYS A 6 11.85 7.54 -7.03
CA CYS A 6 10.47 7.58 -6.57
C CYS A 6 10.14 6.26 -5.87
N ASN A 7 9.75 6.35 -4.60
CA ASN A 7 9.45 5.17 -3.79
C ASN A 7 7.96 4.81 -3.79
N SER A 8 7.10 5.82 -3.88
CA SER A 8 5.64 5.65 -3.87
C SER A 8 4.98 6.78 -4.68
N ALA A 9 3.92 6.46 -5.40
CA ALA A 9 3.09 7.42 -6.13
C ALA A 9 1.61 7.08 -5.94
N LEU A 10 0.80 8.10 -5.66
CA LEU A 10 -0.64 8.01 -5.46
C LEU A 10 -1.36 8.93 -6.44
N ALA A 11 -2.44 8.44 -7.03
CA ALA A 11 -3.40 9.26 -7.75
C ALA A 11 -4.43 9.82 -6.77
N ILE A 12 -4.77 11.09 -6.93
CA ILE A 12 -5.66 11.82 -6.05
C ILE A 12 -6.20 13.07 -6.78
N ASP A 13 -7.49 13.34 -6.68
CA ASP A 13 -8.05 14.62 -7.11
C ASP A 13 -7.93 15.62 -5.95
N VAL A 14 -6.79 16.36 -5.90
CA VAL A 14 -6.50 17.27 -4.77
C VAL A 14 -7.30 18.58 -4.81
N ASN A 15 -7.91 18.88 -5.95
CA ASN A 15 -8.55 20.18 -6.19
C ASN A 15 -10.04 20.05 -6.51
N ASN A 16 -10.59 18.85 -6.47
CA ASN A 16 -11.97 18.51 -6.77
C ASN A 16 -12.40 18.93 -8.20
N ASP A 17 -11.48 18.82 -9.20
CA ASP A 17 -11.77 19.11 -10.60
C ASP A 17 -12.15 17.88 -11.45
N GLY A 18 -12.20 16.72 -10.83
CA GLY A 18 -12.57 15.43 -11.42
C GLY A 18 -11.42 14.75 -12.17
N LYS A 19 -10.18 15.21 -12.02
CA LYS A 19 -8.99 14.62 -12.64
C LYS A 19 -8.01 14.12 -11.61
N GLN A 20 -7.31 13.04 -11.94
CA GLN A 20 -6.33 12.47 -11.03
C GLN A 20 -4.99 13.23 -11.11
N ASP A 21 -4.67 13.96 -10.05
CA ASP A 21 -3.34 14.48 -9.79
C ASP A 21 -2.44 13.37 -9.25
N VAL A 22 -1.14 13.59 -9.15
CA VAL A 22 -0.19 12.61 -8.61
C VAL A 22 0.60 13.20 -7.45
N ILE A 23 0.50 12.58 -6.28
CA ILE A 23 1.43 12.83 -5.17
C ILE A 23 2.49 11.73 -5.18
N ALA A 24 3.76 12.12 -5.27
CA ALA A 24 4.89 11.20 -5.32
C ALA A 24 5.92 11.47 -4.22
N SER A 25 6.35 10.40 -3.53
CA SER A 25 7.43 10.44 -2.56
C SER A 25 8.75 10.08 -3.23
N PHE A 26 9.57 11.09 -3.45
CA PHE A 26 10.94 10.94 -3.92
C PHE A 26 11.94 10.94 -2.77
N ASN A 27 13.18 10.54 -3.07
CA ASN A 27 14.26 10.83 -2.15
C ASN A 27 14.37 12.35 -1.92
N GLY A 28 14.31 12.72 -0.66
CA GLY A 28 14.41 14.11 -0.20
C GLY A 28 13.10 14.89 -0.13
N ARG A 29 12.00 14.46 -0.79
CA ARG A 29 10.78 15.26 -0.84
C ARG A 29 9.52 14.49 -1.16
N VAL A 30 8.39 15.11 -0.84
CA VAL A 30 7.06 14.76 -1.36
C VAL A 30 6.59 15.87 -2.27
N SER A 31 6.14 15.54 -3.46
CA SER A 31 5.73 16.50 -4.50
C SER A 31 4.40 16.12 -5.13
N LEU A 32 3.64 17.12 -5.51
CA LEU A 32 2.36 17.03 -6.22
C LEU A 32 2.56 17.45 -7.68
N PHE A 33 1.94 16.73 -8.60
CA PHE A 33 1.90 17.01 -10.03
C PHE A 33 0.45 17.09 -10.51
N ILE A 34 0.10 18.19 -11.13
CA ILE A 34 -1.28 18.53 -11.50
C ILE A 34 -1.64 18.01 -12.88
N ALA A 35 -2.81 17.36 -12.94
CA ALA A 35 -3.42 16.91 -14.18
C ALA A 35 -3.79 18.08 -15.12
N PRO A 36 -3.94 17.85 -16.44
CA PRO A 36 -3.69 16.60 -17.17
C PRO A 36 -2.25 16.45 -17.67
N GLU A 37 -1.41 17.46 -17.53
CA GLU A 37 -0.05 17.41 -18.07
C GLU A 37 0.99 16.86 -17.11
N TRP A 38 0.73 16.86 -15.80
CA TRP A 38 1.65 16.44 -14.73
C TRP A 38 3.08 16.98 -14.85
N LYS A 39 3.20 18.21 -15.41
CA LYS A 39 4.50 18.87 -15.66
C LYS A 39 4.90 19.83 -14.54
N LYS A 40 3.91 20.46 -13.91
CA LYS A 40 4.14 21.40 -12.83
C LYS A 40 4.32 20.65 -11.53
N GLU A 41 5.53 20.71 -10.96
CA GLU A 41 5.81 20.19 -9.63
C GLU A 41 5.48 21.24 -8.57
N ILE A 42 4.76 20.82 -7.53
CA ILE A 42 4.48 21.59 -6.32
C ILE A 42 5.12 20.83 -5.16
N LEU A 43 6.02 21.47 -4.43
CA LEU A 43 6.67 20.88 -3.27
C LEU A 43 5.68 20.87 -2.09
N LEU A 44 5.29 19.66 -1.65
CA LEU A 44 4.44 19.49 -0.47
C LEU A 44 5.25 19.39 0.82
N HIS A 45 6.38 18.67 0.78
CA HIS A 45 7.25 18.51 1.94
C HIS A 45 8.70 18.26 1.52
N GLN A 46 9.65 18.87 2.24
CA GLN A 46 11.09 18.64 2.08
C GLN A 46 11.62 17.92 3.31
N PHE A 47 12.26 16.76 3.11
CA PHE A 47 12.95 16.07 4.18
C PHE A 47 14.30 16.70 4.48
N GLU A 48 14.72 16.70 5.75
CA GLU A 48 16.06 17.17 6.15
C GLU A 48 17.18 16.32 5.50
N ASN A 49 16.94 15.00 5.39
CA ASN A 49 17.86 14.09 4.72
C ASN A 49 17.46 13.92 3.25
N ALA A 50 18.31 14.37 2.34
CA ALA A 50 18.07 14.36 0.90
C ALA A 50 17.97 12.95 0.26
N VAL A 51 18.33 11.89 1.00
CA VAL A 51 18.16 10.50 0.54
C VAL A 51 16.99 9.79 1.20
N ALA A 52 16.34 10.44 2.17
CA ALA A 52 15.15 9.90 2.82
C ALA A 52 13.93 9.99 1.89
N GLY A 53 13.05 9.01 1.94
CA GLY A 53 11.78 8.97 1.19
C GLY A 53 10.85 7.94 1.79
N CYS A 54 9.56 8.24 1.78
CA CYS A 54 8.54 7.29 2.24
C CYS A 54 8.43 6.14 1.23
N ILE A 55 8.58 4.92 1.69
CA ILE A 55 8.49 3.73 0.83
C ILE A 55 7.04 3.43 0.48
N HIS A 56 6.13 3.68 1.42
CA HIS A 56 4.70 3.53 1.23
C HIS A 56 3.97 4.77 1.75
N SER A 57 2.86 5.09 1.13
CA SER A 57 1.99 6.20 1.51
C SER A 57 0.54 5.88 1.19
N THR A 58 -0.37 6.59 1.82
CA THR A 58 -1.81 6.48 1.62
C THR A 58 -2.46 7.86 1.67
N THR A 59 -3.73 7.92 1.28
CA THR A 59 -4.57 9.11 1.42
C THR A 59 -5.71 8.84 2.39
N ILE A 60 -6.12 9.86 3.12
CA ILE A 60 -7.21 9.80 4.10
C ILE A 60 -7.69 11.23 4.35
N ASP A 61 -8.99 11.45 4.46
CA ASP A 61 -9.58 12.70 4.93
C ASP A 61 -9.48 12.74 6.46
N VAL A 62 -8.40 13.35 6.96
CA VAL A 62 -8.04 13.30 8.39
C VAL A 62 -8.89 14.25 9.23
N ASP A 63 -9.18 15.44 8.74
CA ASP A 63 -9.91 16.46 9.50
C ASP A 63 -11.39 16.56 9.13
N SER A 64 -11.84 15.67 8.23
CA SER A 64 -13.23 15.55 7.78
C SER A 64 -13.74 16.82 7.10
N ASP A 65 -12.87 17.52 6.35
CA ASP A 65 -13.24 18.68 5.56
C ASP A 65 -13.66 18.34 4.12
N GLY A 66 -13.51 17.07 3.72
CA GLY A 66 -13.87 16.52 2.43
C GLY A 66 -12.72 16.49 1.42
N ASP A 67 -11.57 17.02 1.77
CA ASP A 67 -10.36 16.98 0.95
C ASP A 67 -9.44 15.85 1.45
N LEU A 68 -8.86 15.06 0.53
CA LEU A 68 -7.95 14.00 0.93
C LEU A 68 -6.58 14.55 1.31
N ASP A 69 -6.09 14.13 2.47
CA ASP A 69 -4.74 14.38 2.96
C ASP A 69 -3.79 13.26 2.53
N TRP A 70 -2.50 13.49 2.68
CA TRP A 70 -1.48 12.50 2.42
C TRP A 70 -0.82 12.03 3.72
N ALA A 71 -0.72 10.72 3.94
CA ALA A 71 -0.06 10.11 5.09
C ALA A 71 1.10 9.21 4.67
N GLY A 72 2.19 9.27 5.43
CA GLY A 72 3.38 8.46 5.17
C GLY A 72 4.33 8.42 6.36
N SER A 73 5.42 7.66 6.21
CA SER A 73 6.50 7.59 7.18
C SER A 73 7.82 7.31 6.49
N LEU A 74 8.88 7.84 7.06
CA LEU A 74 10.26 7.44 6.76
C LEU A 74 10.63 6.23 7.61
N ALA A 75 11.45 5.33 7.08
CA ALA A 75 12.13 4.34 7.90
C ALA A 75 12.85 5.04 9.06
N HIS A 76 12.71 4.54 10.27
CA HIS A 76 13.29 5.11 11.51
C HIS A 76 12.73 6.49 11.91
N ASN A 77 11.58 6.89 11.37
CA ASN A 77 10.88 8.11 11.76
C ASN A 77 9.43 7.82 12.15
N HIS A 78 8.78 8.83 12.71
CA HIS A 78 7.39 8.77 13.12
C HIS A 78 6.44 8.83 11.92
N PRO A 79 5.26 8.18 11.98
CA PRO A 79 4.21 8.38 11.01
C PRO A 79 3.68 9.82 11.10
N PHE A 80 3.40 10.41 9.94
CA PHE A 80 2.91 11.78 9.84
C PHE A 80 1.94 11.91 8.68
N TRP A 81 1.16 12.98 8.70
CA TRP A 81 0.33 13.36 7.58
C TRP A 81 0.62 14.80 7.14
N LEU A 82 0.33 15.09 5.90
CA LEU A 82 0.41 16.40 5.29
C LEU A 82 -1.01 16.86 5.02
N GLU A 83 -1.41 17.94 5.68
CA GLU A 83 -2.76 18.51 5.60
C GLU A 83 -2.95 19.19 4.25
N ASN A 84 -3.94 18.74 3.48
CA ASN A 84 -4.38 19.42 2.26
C ASN A 84 -5.09 20.72 2.64
N PRO A 85 -4.60 21.89 2.22
CA PRO A 85 -5.24 23.14 2.59
C PRO A 85 -6.46 23.50 1.74
N GLY A 86 -7.00 22.55 1.00
CA GLY A 86 -8.19 22.67 0.18
C GLY A 86 -7.95 23.23 -1.23
N PRO A 87 -9.01 23.17 -2.08
CA PRO A 87 -8.91 23.39 -3.52
C PRO A 87 -8.45 24.79 -3.94
N SER A 88 -8.54 25.79 -3.06
CA SER A 88 -8.02 27.13 -3.31
C SER A 88 -6.54 27.32 -3.00
N ASP A 89 -5.99 26.48 -2.13
CA ASP A 89 -4.70 26.70 -1.49
C ASP A 89 -3.70 25.53 -1.70
N PHE A 90 -4.14 24.35 -2.17
CA PHE A 90 -3.31 23.15 -2.36
C PHE A 90 -1.99 23.43 -3.12
N ALA A 91 -2.02 24.35 -4.08
CA ALA A 91 -0.89 24.69 -4.95
C ALA A 91 0.09 25.72 -4.34
N LYS A 92 -0.19 26.25 -3.15
CA LYS A 92 0.68 27.23 -2.49
C LYS A 92 1.86 26.59 -1.76
N GLY A 93 1.77 25.27 -1.45
CA GLY A 93 2.76 24.48 -0.74
C GLY A 93 3.81 25.25 0.07
N PRO A 94 4.59 24.62 0.91
CA PRO A 94 4.43 23.25 1.41
C PRO A 94 3.20 23.07 2.30
N TRP A 95 2.70 21.83 2.38
CA TRP A 95 1.58 21.48 3.25
C TRP A 95 2.00 21.38 4.71
N VAL A 96 1.06 21.58 5.61
CA VAL A 96 1.34 21.49 7.06
C VAL A 96 1.57 20.04 7.44
N LYS A 97 2.77 19.74 7.97
CA LYS A 97 3.11 18.43 8.49
C LYS A 97 2.67 18.28 9.93
N ARG A 98 1.98 17.16 10.23
CA ARG A 98 1.56 16.80 11.59
C ARG A 98 1.99 15.37 11.92
N ILE A 99 2.52 15.16 13.12
CA ILE A 99 2.93 13.83 13.61
C ILE A 99 1.69 13.09 14.09
N ILE A 100 1.53 11.83 13.66
CA ILE A 100 0.44 10.95 14.09
C ILE A 100 0.75 10.37 15.47
N ASP A 101 1.95 9.83 15.65
CA ASP A 101 2.39 9.28 16.93
C ASP A 101 3.91 9.48 17.08
N PRO A 102 4.35 10.29 18.08
CA PRO A 102 5.77 10.54 18.34
C PRO A 102 6.46 9.39 19.08
N GLU A 103 5.74 8.35 19.49
CA GLU A 103 6.26 7.24 20.29
C GLU A 103 6.57 5.99 19.46
N ILE A 104 6.26 5.99 18.15
CA ILE A 104 6.52 4.85 17.25
C ILE A 104 7.35 5.28 16.05
N THR A 105 8.29 4.42 15.67
CA THR A 105 9.18 4.62 14.51
C THR A 105 9.30 3.33 13.71
N GLY A 106 10.04 3.35 12.61
CA GLY A 106 10.33 2.16 11.82
C GLY A 106 9.18 1.69 10.94
N ILE A 107 8.25 2.58 10.64
CA ILE A 107 7.07 2.28 9.82
C ILE A 107 7.47 2.06 8.36
N HIS A 108 7.07 0.93 7.79
CA HIS A 108 7.31 0.61 6.40
C HIS A 108 6.06 0.78 5.53
N CYS A 109 4.92 0.30 5.99
CA CYS A 109 3.66 0.36 5.29
C CYS A 109 2.58 1.06 6.12
N LEU A 110 1.73 1.82 5.43
CA LEU A 110 0.53 2.43 5.96
C LEU A 110 -0.61 2.12 4.99
N ILE A 111 -1.75 1.69 5.52
CA ILE A 111 -2.99 1.53 4.76
C ILE A 111 -4.14 2.16 5.52
N THR A 112 -5.23 2.46 4.83
CA THR A 112 -6.47 2.93 5.44
C THR A 112 -7.55 1.86 5.36
N SER A 113 -8.32 1.73 6.42
CA SER A 113 -9.51 0.87 6.47
C SER A 113 -10.35 1.22 7.69
N ASP A 114 -11.66 1.08 7.60
CA ASP A 114 -12.54 1.11 8.77
C ASP A 114 -12.36 -0.21 9.53
N ILE A 115 -11.63 -0.16 10.64
CA ILE A 115 -11.19 -1.34 11.41
C ILE A 115 -12.18 -1.68 12.52
N ASP A 116 -12.79 -0.67 13.14
CA ASP A 116 -13.74 -0.87 14.25
C ASP A 116 -15.20 -0.74 13.82
N ASN A 117 -15.45 -0.65 12.51
CA ASN A 117 -16.77 -0.52 11.89
C ASN A 117 -17.58 0.67 12.43
N ASP A 118 -16.90 1.80 12.68
CA ASP A 118 -17.55 3.05 13.10
C ASP A 118 -17.99 3.94 11.92
N GLY A 119 -17.65 3.54 10.69
CA GLY A 119 -17.95 4.23 9.43
C GLY A 119 -16.89 5.25 9.03
N LYS A 120 -15.77 5.35 9.75
CA LYS A 120 -14.64 6.21 9.42
C LYS A 120 -13.42 5.38 9.03
N GLN A 121 -12.54 6.00 8.27
CA GLN A 121 -11.26 5.36 7.94
C GLN A 121 -10.28 5.50 9.11
N ASP A 122 -9.69 4.39 9.50
CA ASP A 122 -8.57 4.31 10.42
C ASP A 122 -7.26 4.19 9.63
N LEU A 123 -6.13 4.44 10.28
CA LEU A 123 -4.81 4.21 9.72
C LEU A 123 -4.22 2.93 10.33
N VAL A 124 -3.80 1.99 9.48
CA VAL A 124 -3.10 0.77 9.90
C VAL A 124 -1.64 0.86 9.51
N ILE A 125 -0.74 0.52 10.43
CA ILE A 125 0.70 0.55 10.22
C ILE A 125 1.37 -0.77 10.60
N ASN A 126 2.55 -1.01 10.02
CA ASN A 126 3.49 -1.99 10.53
C ASN A 126 4.77 -1.33 11.03
N ASN A 127 5.38 -1.94 12.03
CA ASN A 127 6.67 -1.53 12.58
C ASN A 127 7.75 -2.50 12.10
N PHE A 128 8.36 -2.18 10.96
CA PHE A 128 9.34 -3.03 10.28
C PHE A 128 10.73 -3.00 10.92
N LEU A 129 11.20 -1.80 11.27
CA LEU A 129 12.52 -1.57 11.87
C LEU A 129 12.36 -0.64 13.09
N PRO A 130 11.80 -1.15 14.20
CA PRO A 130 11.59 -0.33 15.39
C PRO A 130 12.91 0.14 15.97
N ASP A 131 12.89 1.33 16.56
CA ASP A 131 13.98 1.79 17.40
C ASP A 131 14.06 0.96 18.69
N GLU A 132 15.17 1.13 19.43
CA GLU A 132 15.45 0.39 20.65
C GLU A 132 14.30 0.52 21.67
N GLY A 133 13.79 -0.60 22.16
CA GLY A 133 12.70 -0.64 23.14
C GLY A 133 11.27 -0.67 22.58
N ILE A 134 11.09 -0.60 21.26
CA ILE A 134 9.79 -0.75 20.61
C ILE A 134 9.67 -2.19 20.10
N ALA A 135 8.60 -2.90 20.47
CA ALA A 135 8.33 -4.25 19.98
C ALA A 135 7.99 -4.25 18.49
N ASP A 136 8.36 -5.31 17.80
CA ASP A 136 7.91 -5.57 16.42
C ASP A 136 6.40 -5.78 16.43
N SER A 137 5.65 -4.78 16.00
CA SER A 137 4.19 -4.76 16.12
C SER A 137 3.52 -4.28 14.84
N MET A 138 2.24 -4.59 14.75
CA MET A 138 1.31 -3.88 13.86
C MET A 138 0.23 -3.24 14.72
N ALA A 139 -0.19 -2.06 14.33
CA ALA A 139 -1.17 -1.28 15.06
C ALA A 139 -2.13 -0.57 14.10
N TRP A 140 -3.29 -0.22 14.62
CA TRP A 140 -4.17 0.72 13.96
C TRP A 140 -4.40 1.95 14.84
N PHE A 141 -4.74 3.06 14.22
CA PHE A 141 -4.99 4.33 14.86
C PHE A 141 -6.38 4.82 14.48
N SER A 142 -7.20 5.13 15.47
CA SER A 142 -8.40 5.90 15.20
C SER A 142 -8.06 7.38 15.06
N VAL A 143 -8.64 8.02 14.04
CA VAL A 143 -8.49 9.47 13.83
C VAL A 143 -9.20 10.22 14.95
N PRO A 144 -8.52 11.13 15.66
CA PRO A 144 -9.15 11.92 16.73
C PRO A 144 -10.26 12.84 16.23
N GLU A 145 -11.34 13.02 16.98
CA GLU A 145 -12.40 13.98 16.63
C GLU A 145 -11.89 15.42 16.46
N ASN A 146 -10.90 15.81 17.23
CA ASN A 146 -10.23 17.10 17.11
C ASN A 146 -8.74 16.88 16.81
N VAL A 147 -8.45 16.53 15.57
CA VAL A 147 -7.11 16.14 15.10
C VAL A 147 -6.08 17.26 15.24
N HIS A 148 -6.51 18.53 15.12
CA HIS A 148 -5.62 19.68 15.26
C HIS A 148 -5.18 19.96 16.69
N ALA A 149 -5.94 19.51 17.70
CA ALA A 149 -5.60 19.64 19.11
C ALA A 149 -4.98 18.37 19.70
N ALA A 150 -4.98 17.27 18.99
CA ALA A 150 -4.45 16.01 19.46
C ALA A 150 -2.90 16.03 19.45
N GLU A 151 -2.27 15.72 20.59
CA GLU A 151 -0.82 15.55 20.67
C GLU A 151 -0.35 14.27 19.98
N LYS A 152 -1.21 13.23 19.97
CA LYS A 152 -1.04 11.97 19.25
C LYS A 152 -2.38 11.31 19.03
N TRP A 153 -2.43 10.39 18.04
CA TRP A 153 -3.61 9.56 17.79
C TRP A 153 -3.65 8.37 18.76
N HIS A 154 -4.83 7.78 18.93
CA HIS A 154 -5.00 6.59 19.75
C HIS A 154 -4.51 5.36 19.01
N ARG A 155 -3.44 4.73 19.51
CA ARG A 155 -2.82 3.53 18.94
C ARG A 155 -3.33 2.27 19.62
N TYR A 156 -3.79 1.31 18.83
CA TYR A 156 -4.21 -0.01 19.26
C TYR A 156 -3.33 -1.07 18.62
N ILE A 157 -2.51 -1.75 19.43
CA ILE A 157 -1.57 -2.78 18.97
C ILE A 157 -2.34 -4.10 18.90
N PHE A 158 -2.49 -4.66 17.70
CA PHE A 158 -3.14 -5.94 17.49
C PHE A 158 -2.17 -7.11 17.28
N ALA A 159 -0.90 -6.83 16.90
CA ALA A 159 0.17 -7.81 16.70
C ALA A 159 1.41 -7.35 17.46
N ASP A 160 1.46 -7.65 18.78
CA ASP A 160 2.56 -7.25 19.66
C ASP A 160 3.62 -8.34 19.75
N GLY A 161 4.78 -8.10 19.14
CA GLY A 161 5.93 -9.00 19.16
C GLY A 161 5.77 -10.26 18.27
N ASP A 162 4.64 -10.47 17.60
CA ASP A 162 4.38 -11.63 16.75
C ASP A 162 4.35 -11.32 15.25
N ALA A 163 4.59 -10.06 14.85
CA ALA A 163 4.78 -9.61 13.46
C ALA A 163 6.26 -9.58 13.04
N ARG A 164 7.14 -10.18 13.82
CA ARG A 164 8.58 -10.19 13.58
C ARG A 164 8.94 -10.88 12.26
N GLY A 165 10.08 -10.55 11.70
CA GLY A 165 10.56 -11.11 10.43
C GLY A 165 10.58 -10.10 9.31
N GLY A 166 10.46 -8.83 9.64
CA GLY A 166 10.44 -7.73 8.69
C GLY A 166 9.13 -7.70 7.91
N SER A 167 8.03 -7.55 8.64
CA SER A 167 6.70 -7.30 8.06
C SER A 167 6.78 -6.15 7.04
N HIS A 168 6.12 -6.30 5.89
CA HIS A 168 6.34 -5.43 4.75
C HIS A 168 5.04 -4.74 4.32
N TYR A 169 4.42 -5.12 3.19
CA TYR A 169 3.15 -4.54 2.79
C TYR A 169 1.96 -5.29 3.40
N MET A 170 0.88 -4.58 3.61
CA MET A 170 -0.32 -5.06 4.28
C MET A 170 -1.56 -4.87 3.42
N SER A 171 -2.60 -5.65 3.72
CA SER A 171 -3.95 -5.47 3.21
C SER A 171 -4.97 -5.71 4.31
N ALA A 172 -6.13 -5.06 4.17
CA ALA A 172 -7.29 -5.24 5.04
C ALA A 172 -8.46 -5.79 4.21
N ALA A 173 -9.02 -6.93 4.61
CA ALA A 173 -10.17 -7.54 3.94
C ALA A 173 -10.98 -8.41 4.91
N ASP A 174 -12.30 -8.47 4.72
CA ASP A 174 -13.18 -9.43 5.37
C ASP A 174 -13.04 -10.78 4.64
N ILE A 175 -12.11 -11.62 5.13
CA ILE A 175 -11.72 -12.86 4.46
C ILE A 175 -12.63 -14.03 4.78
N ASP A 176 -13.40 -13.96 5.87
CA ASP A 176 -14.29 -15.03 6.30
C ASP A 176 -15.78 -14.64 6.27
N GLY A 177 -16.10 -13.42 5.82
CA GLY A 177 -17.45 -12.94 5.60
C GLY A 177 -18.21 -12.59 6.89
N ASP A 178 -17.50 -12.32 7.99
CA ASP A 178 -18.12 -11.99 9.27
C ASP A 178 -18.41 -10.48 9.46
N GLY A 179 -18.00 -9.66 8.48
CA GLY A 179 -18.19 -8.20 8.47
C GLY A 179 -17.06 -7.42 9.13
N TRP A 180 -16.00 -8.10 9.61
CA TRP A 180 -14.81 -7.48 10.21
C TRP A 180 -13.59 -7.76 9.34
N LYS A 181 -12.76 -6.75 9.14
CA LYS A 181 -11.62 -6.87 8.23
C LYS A 181 -10.40 -7.42 8.96
N GLU A 182 -9.85 -8.52 8.46
CA GLU A 182 -8.56 -9.07 8.81
C GLU A 182 -7.44 -8.21 8.21
N ILE A 183 -6.28 -8.21 8.88
CA ILE A 183 -5.06 -7.60 8.35
C ILE A 183 -4.07 -8.70 7.98
N ALA A 184 -3.68 -8.73 6.70
CA ALA A 184 -2.65 -9.64 6.21
C ALA A 184 -1.34 -8.91 5.93
N VAL A 185 -0.21 -9.64 6.05
CA VAL A 185 1.13 -9.12 5.79
C VAL A 185 2.08 -10.20 5.30
N GLY A 186 3.03 -9.80 4.46
CA GLY A 186 4.22 -10.57 4.13
C GLY A 186 5.41 -10.16 4.99
N ALA A 187 6.22 -11.11 5.45
CA ALA A 187 7.43 -10.86 6.22
C ALA A 187 8.66 -11.43 5.49
N LYS A 188 9.49 -10.57 4.97
CA LYS A 188 10.61 -10.94 4.09
C LYS A 188 11.79 -11.63 4.78
N GLY A 189 11.87 -11.61 6.09
CA GLY A 189 12.95 -12.18 6.90
C GLY A 189 14.02 -11.17 7.22
N LYS A 190 15.06 -11.06 6.44
CA LYS A 190 16.20 -10.18 6.74
C LYS A 190 15.78 -8.72 7.01
N PRO A 191 16.27 -8.10 8.09
CA PRO A 191 17.39 -8.53 8.94
C PRO A 191 17.05 -9.58 10.03
N PHE A 192 15.81 -10.03 10.15
CA PHE A 192 15.36 -11.02 11.13
C PHE A 192 15.45 -12.45 10.58
N ASP A 193 15.77 -13.41 11.43
CA ASP A 193 15.91 -14.82 11.02
C ASP A 193 14.56 -15.56 10.96
N ASP A 194 13.53 -15.06 11.62
CA ASP A 194 12.19 -15.64 11.76
C ASP A 194 11.16 -15.07 10.78
N GLY A 195 11.59 -14.51 9.67
CA GLY A 195 10.73 -14.05 8.57
C GLY A 195 10.45 -15.13 7.52
N ASN A 196 10.24 -14.69 6.29
CA ASN A 196 9.90 -15.52 5.12
C ASN A 196 8.56 -16.24 5.29
N TRP A 197 7.52 -15.53 5.68
CA TRP A 197 6.17 -16.07 5.81
C TRP A 197 5.11 -15.06 5.35
N PHE A 198 3.92 -15.57 5.03
CA PHE A 198 2.68 -14.82 4.92
C PHE A 198 1.74 -15.20 6.05
N ALA A 199 1.05 -14.22 6.61
CA ALA A 199 0.09 -14.42 7.69
C ALA A 199 -0.99 -13.34 7.65
N PHE A 200 -2.11 -13.63 8.32
CA PHE A 200 -3.10 -12.63 8.65
C PHE A 200 -3.48 -12.71 10.14
N TRP A 201 -4.02 -11.60 10.65
CA TRP A 201 -4.57 -11.49 12.00
C TRP A 201 -6.06 -11.31 11.91
N LYS A 202 -6.80 -12.23 12.53
CA LYS A 202 -8.26 -12.19 12.53
C LYS A 202 -8.74 -11.08 13.46
N ASN A 203 -9.55 -10.17 12.92
CA ASN A 203 -10.24 -9.15 13.69
C ASN A 203 -11.25 -9.81 14.64
N PRO A 204 -11.13 -9.63 15.97
CA PRO A 204 -12.01 -10.31 16.92
C PRO A 204 -13.37 -9.63 17.10
N GLY A 205 -13.69 -8.61 16.31
CA GLY A 205 -14.94 -7.89 16.38
C GLY A 205 -15.00 -6.82 17.49
N LYS A 206 -16.15 -6.16 17.56
CA LYS A 206 -16.39 -4.93 18.33
C LYS A 206 -15.85 -4.91 19.75
N ASP A 207 -16.05 -6.00 20.49
CA ASP A 207 -15.70 -6.01 21.93
C ASP A 207 -14.21 -6.20 22.20
N HIS A 208 -13.45 -6.65 21.18
CA HIS A 208 -12.06 -7.01 21.32
C HIS A 208 -11.12 -6.41 20.25
N VAL A 209 -11.64 -5.61 19.31
CA VAL A 209 -10.89 -4.99 18.20
C VAL A 209 -9.68 -4.19 18.68
N LYS A 210 -9.75 -3.62 19.89
CA LYS A 210 -8.69 -2.79 20.52
C LYS A 210 -7.61 -3.60 21.23
N GLY A 211 -7.73 -4.91 21.29
CA GLY A 211 -6.77 -5.81 21.95
C GLY A 211 -5.95 -6.61 20.91
N PRO A 212 -5.17 -7.59 21.39
CA PRO A 212 -4.39 -8.44 20.51
C PRO A 212 -5.30 -9.36 19.69
N TRP A 213 -4.93 -9.55 18.41
CA TRP A 213 -5.67 -10.41 17.49
C TRP A 213 -4.96 -11.76 17.29
N LYS A 214 -5.72 -12.75 16.85
CA LYS A 214 -5.18 -14.09 16.60
C LYS A 214 -4.51 -14.16 15.24
N LYS A 215 -3.21 -14.48 15.24
CA LYS A 215 -2.42 -14.74 14.04
C LYS A 215 -2.74 -16.10 13.41
N THR A 216 -2.86 -16.13 12.10
CA THR A 216 -2.92 -17.34 11.27
C THR A 216 -1.80 -17.28 10.25
N ILE A 217 -0.91 -18.27 10.25
CA ILE A 217 0.14 -18.40 9.23
C ILE A 217 -0.48 -19.04 7.98
N LEU A 218 -0.37 -18.36 6.84
CA LEU A 218 -0.75 -18.88 5.53
C LEU A 218 0.33 -19.81 4.99
N ALA A 219 1.58 -19.36 4.97
CA ALA A 219 2.71 -20.17 4.54
C ALA A 219 4.01 -19.73 5.22
N LYS A 220 4.92 -20.71 5.43
CA LYS A 220 6.31 -20.50 5.85
C LYS A 220 7.26 -20.76 4.69
N ASP A 221 8.53 -20.44 4.89
CA ASP A 221 9.60 -20.66 3.91
C ASP A 221 9.37 -19.90 2.58
N GLN A 222 8.66 -18.78 2.66
CA GLN A 222 8.37 -17.88 1.53
C GLN A 222 9.46 -16.81 1.42
N LEU A 223 10.59 -17.18 0.82
CA LEU A 223 11.75 -16.29 0.73
C LEU A 223 11.39 -14.96 0.06
N GLY A 224 11.58 -13.88 0.80
CA GLY A 224 11.29 -12.53 0.33
C GLY A 224 9.81 -12.15 0.32
N ALA A 225 8.96 -12.85 1.08
CA ALA A 225 7.54 -12.53 1.26
C ALA A 225 7.34 -11.02 1.52
N THR A 226 6.42 -10.38 0.78
CA THR A 226 6.32 -8.92 0.79
C THR A 226 4.89 -8.44 0.74
N ASN A 227 4.29 -8.39 -0.44
CA ASN A 227 2.96 -7.84 -0.65
C ASN A 227 1.90 -8.93 -0.52
N ILE A 228 0.73 -8.54 -0.04
CA ILE A 228 -0.44 -9.39 0.03
C ILE A 228 -1.69 -8.52 -0.17
N LEU A 229 -2.60 -8.95 -1.04
CA LEU A 229 -3.87 -8.31 -1.35
C LEU A 229 -5.00 -9.34 -1.32
N ALA A 230 -6.23 -8.88 -1.33
CA ALA A 230 -7.42 -9.71 -1.26
C ALA A 230 -8.26 -9.59 -2.55
N ALA A 231 -8.70 -10.72 -3.09
CA ALA A 231 -9.67 -10.80 -4.18
C ALA A 231 -10.30 -12.20 -4.23
N ASP A 232 -11.50 -12.32 -4.78
CA ASP A 232 -12.04 -13.62 -5.22
C ASP A 232 -11.37 -13.95 -6.55
N VAL A 233 -10.37 -14.82 -6.52
CA VAL A 233 -9.51 -15.12 -7.68
C VAL A 233 -10.15 -16.14 -8.62
N ASN A 234 -10.93 -17.07 -8.05
CA ASN A 234 -11.47 -18.21 -8.80
C ASN A 234 -12.98 -18.17 -9.01
N GLY A 235 -13.65 -17.06 -8.62
CA GLY A 235 -15.08 -16.84 -8.81
C GLY A 235 -15.96 -17.72 -7.92
N ASP A 236 -15.44 -18.26 -6.80
CA ASP A 236 -16.21 -19.14 -5.91
C ASP A 236 -17.01 -18.39 -4.84
N GLY A 237 -16.91 -17.07 -4.84
CA GLY A 237 -17.61 -16.17 -3.89
C GLY A 237 -16.90 -16.01 -2.56
N LYS A 238 -15.68 -16.52 -2.41
CA LYS A 238 -14.84 -16.33 -1.23
C LYS A 238 -13.63 -15.48 -1.58
N VAL A 239 -13.23 -14.67 -0.64
CA VAL A 239 -12.05 -13.82 -0.81
C VAL A 239 -10.79 -14.67 -0.57
N ASP A 240 -9.85 -14.62 -1.50
CA ASP A 240 -8.52 -15.24 -1.44
C ASP A 240 -7.45 -14.22 -1.10
N TRP A 241 -6.23 -14.68 -0.80
CA TRP A 241 -5.07 -13.82 -0.65
C TRP A 241 -4.13 -13.96 -1.85
N ILE A 242 -3.83 -12.86 -2.52
CA ILE A 242 -2.82 -12.77 -3.58
C ILE A 242 -1.54 -12.20 -2.98
N ALA A 243 -0.39 -12.77 -3.32
CA ALA A 243 0.87 -12.38 -2.69
C ALA A 243 2.05 -12.30 -3.66
N SER A 244 3.07 -11.54 -3.27
CA SER A 244 4.33 -11.49 -4.00
C SER A 244 5.54 -11.66 -3.08
N ARG A 245 6.62 -12.21 -3.65
CA ARG A 245 7.92 -12.35 -3.01
C ARG A 245 8.84 -11.20 -3.45
N GLY A 246 8.50 -9.97 -3.02
CA GLY A 246 9.15 -8.73 -3.48
C GLY A 246 10.63 -8.56 -3.14
N HIS A 247 11.17 -9.40 -2.25
CA HIS A 247 12.62 -9.57 -2.04
C HIS A 247 13.12 -10.97 -2.42
N GLY A 248 12.35 -11.68 -3.24
CA GLY A 248 12.62 -12.99 -3.79
C GLY A 248 12.15 -13.06 -5.25
N THR A 249 11.40 -14.11 -5.58
CA THR A 249 10.90 -14.34 -6.94
C THR A 249 9.47 -14.87 -6.86
N GLY A 250 8.59 -14.32 -7.68
CA GLY A 250 7.28 -14.86 -7.98
C GLY A 250 6.09 -14.17 -7.35
N VAL A 251 4.95 -14.36 -8.04
CA VAL A 251 3.59 -13.98 -7.63
C VAL A 251 2.78 -15.26 -7.46
N LEU A 252 1.96 -15.32 -6.44
CA LEU A 252 1.15 -16.48 -6.05
C LEU A 252 -0.16 -16.05 -5.41
N TRP A 253 -1.07 -17.00 -5.21
CA TRP A 253 -2.26 -16.79 -4.41
C TRP A 253 -2.56 -17.98 -3.49
N PHE A 254 -3.31 -17.71 -2.41
CA PHE A 254 -3.73 -18.68 -1.41
C PHE A 254 -5.25 -18.84 -1.50
N GLU A 255 -5.69 -20.02 -1.90
CA GLU A 255 -7.12 -20.34 -2.09
C GLU A 255 -7.84 -20.51 -0.74
N ASN A 256 -8.93 -19.79 -0.57
CA ASN A 256 -9.83 -19.92 0.56
C ASN A 256 -10.98 -20.92 0.23
N PRO A 257 -11.27 -21.95 1.06
CA PRO A 257 -10.64 -22.26 2.34
C PRO A 257 -9.41 -23.17 2.19
N GLY A 258 -8.59 -23.15 3.21
CA GLY A 258 -7.50 -24.14 3.32
C GLY A 258 -6.13 -23.60 2.91
N TRP A 259 -6.09 -22.47 2.25
CA TRP A 259 -4.87 -21.71 1.93
C TRP A 259 -3.89 -22.50 1.06
N GLN A 260 -4.44 -23.27 0.10
CA GLN A 260 -3.63 -23.92 -0.92
C GLN A 260 -2.89 -22.86 -1.74
N ILE A 261 -1.60 -23.08 -1.97
CA ILE A 261 -0.76 -22.18 -2.75
C ILE A 261 -0.89 -22.52 -4.24
N HIS A 262 -1.14 -21.49 -5.04
CA HIS A 262 -1.10 -21.53 -6.49
C HIS A 262 -0.08 -20.51 -6.99
N GLU A 263 0.92 -20.97 -7.73
CA GLU A 263 1.93 -20.10 -8.33
C GLU A 263 1.38 -19.49 -9.62
N ILE A 264 1.45 -18.15 -9.73
CA ILE A 264 1.01 -17.41 -10.94
C ILE A 264 2.22 -17.15 -11.84
N ASP A 265 3.28 -16.60 -11.27
CA ASP A 265 4.51 -16.25 -11.99
C ASP A 265 5.73 -16.63 -11.17
N GLN A 266 6.59 -17.49 -11.71
CA GLN A 266 7.81 -17.96 -11.07
C GLN A 266 9.09 -17.31 -11.63
N GLU A 267 8.94 -16.32 -12.51
CA GLU A 267 10.07 -15.70 -13.22
C GLU A 267 10.33 -14.25 -12.79
N ILE A 268 9.27 -13.48 -12.46
CA ILE A 268 9.42 -12.09 -12.06
C ILE A 268 10.25 -11.98 -10.78
N LYS A 269 11.33 -11.21 -10.85
CA LYS A 269 12.26 -11.04 -9.73
C LYS A 269 12.00 -9.74 -8.99
N GLN A 270 11.98 -9.86 -7.66
CA GLN A 270 11.64 -8.77 -6.74
C GLN A 270 10.34 -8.05 -7.13
N PRO A 271 9.19 -8.78 -7.26
CA PRO A 271 7.89 -8.18 -7.49
C PRO A 271 7.45 -7.41 -6.25
N HIS A 272 7.87 -6.12 -6.18
CA HIS A 272 7.80 -5.34 -4.95
C HIS A 272 6.40 -4.81 -4.65
N SER A 273 5.58 -4.57 -5.66
CA SER A 273 4.20 -4.12 -5.51
C SER A 273 3.25 -5.00 -6.32
N LEU A 274 2.03 -5.13 -5.80
CA LEU A 274 0.88 -5.75 -6.45
C LEU A 274 -0.27 -4.74 -6.47
N THR A 275 -1.11 -4.86 -7.49
CA THR A 275 -2.42 -4.22 -7.52
C THR A 275 -3.44 -5.15 -8.16
N VAL A 276 -4.72 -4.95 -7.84
CA VAL A 276 -5.84 -5.79 -8.31
C VAL A 276 -6.95 -4.89 -8.82
N ALA A 277 -7.42 -5.16 -10.03
CA ALA A 277 -8.59 -4.52 -10.64
C ALA A 277 -9.07 -5.37 -11.83
N ASP A 278 -10.30 -5.13 -12.28
CA ASP A 278 -10.81 -5.64 -13.55
C ASP A 278 -10.27 -4.73 -14.67
N HIS A 279 -9.10 -5.09 -15.25
CA HIS A 279 -8.39 -4.24 -16.20
C HIS A 279 -8.92 -4.39 -17.63
N ASP A 280 -9.57 -5.50 -17.99
CA ASP A 280 -10.13 -5.73 -19.31
C ASP A 280 -11.67 -5.65 -19.34
N GLN A 281 -12.28 -5.34 -18.20
CA GLN A 281 -13.71 -5.14 -18.03
C GLN A 281 -14.54 -6.39 -18.36
N ASP A 282 -13.98 -7.58 -18.15
CA ASP A 282 -14.67 -8.85 -18.36
C ASP A 282 -15.46 -9.34 -17.12
N GLY A 283 -15.29 -8.66 -15.98
CA GLY A 283 -15.96 -8.91 -14.71
C GLY A 283 -15.15 -9.72 -13.72
N ASP A 284 -13.97 -10.20 -14.11
CA ASP A 284 -13.04 -10.94 -13.26
C ASP A 284 -11.92 -10.01 -12.75
N LEU A 285 -11.35 -10.30 -11.59
CA LEU A 285 -10.29 -9.45 -11.04
C LEU A 285 -8.92 -9.92 -11.52
N ASP A 286 -8.22 -9.03 -12.19
CA ASP A 286 -6.85 -9.19 -12.65
C ASP A 286 -5.83 -8.71 -11.63
N ILE A 287 -4.57 -9.06 -11.89
CA ILE A 287 -3.44 -8.64 -11.07
C ILE A 287 -2.44 -7.88 -11.94
N ALA A 288 -1.81 -6.85 -11.38
CA ALA A 288 -0.60 -6.30 -11.96
C ALA A 288 0.53 -6.22 -10.94
N SER A 289 1.77 -6.34 -11.39
CA SER A 289 2.96 -6.30 -10.55
C SER A 289 4.12 -5.62 -11.25
N CYS A 290 5.01 -5.02 -10.45
CA CYS A 290 6.26 -4.45 -10.94
C CYS A 290 7.46 -5.11 -10.25
N GLY A 291 8.42 -5.58 -11.05
CA GLY A 291 9.63 -6.25 -10.58
C GLY A 291 10.83 -5.33 -10.57
N PHE A 292 11.46 -5.13 -9.40
CA PHE A 292 12.62 -4.25 -9.30
C PHE A 292 13.88 -4.83 -9.99
N GLU A 293 14.18 -6.12 -9.78
CA GLU A 293 15.36 -6.76 -10.37
C GLU A 293 15.13 -7.23 -11.81
N SER A 294 13.93 -7.70 -12.14
CA SER A 294 13.57 -8.08 -13.51
C SER A 294 13.33 -6.88 -14.42
N GLU A 295 13.10 -5.69 -13.87
CA GLU A 295 12.75 -4.47 -14.61
C GLU A 295 11.42 -4.57 -15.37
N TRP A 296 10.57 -5.54 -15.01
CA TRP A 296 9.29 -5.79 -15.67
C TRP A 296 8.12 -5.14 -14.97
N VAL A 297 7.16 -4.63 -15.77
CA VAL A 297 5.79 -4.40 -15.36
C VAL A 297 4.93 -5.44 -16.07
N ARG A 298 4.22 -6.25 -15.31
CA ARG A 298 3.40 -7.35 -15.80
C ARG A 298 1.95 -7.20 -15.39
N TRP A 299 1.06 -7.53 -16.30
CA TRP A 299 -0.35 -7.76 -16.09
C TRP A 299 -0.64 -9.25 -16.22
N TYR A 300 -1.41 -9.77 -15.31
CA TYR A 300 -1.84 -11.15 -15.22
C TYR A 300 -3.36 -11.17 -15.41
N GLU A 301 -3.79 -11.38 -16.65
CA GLU A 301 -5.19 -11.48 -17.06
C GLU A 301 -5.76 -12.79 -16.50
N ASN A 302 -6.81 -12.70 -15.68
CA ASN A 302 -7.49 -13.82 -15.04
C ASN A 302 -8.64 -14.29 -15.94
N ASP A 303 -8.96 -15.57 -15.89
CA ASP A 303 -10.13 -16.13 -16.59
C ASP A 303 -11.33 -16.37 -15.65
N GLY A 304 -11.32 -15.75 -14.46
CA GLY A 304 -12.30 -15.93 -13.38
C GLY A 304 -12.31 -17.31 -12.73
N LYS A 305 -11.29 -18.14 -13.00
CA LYS A 305 -11.13 -19.49 -12.42
C LYS A 305 -9.74 -19.71 -11.83
N GLY A 306 -8.98 -18.61 -11.67
CA GLY A 306 -7.63 -18.65 -11.14
C GLY A 306 -6.56 -19.11 -12.15
N ASN A 307 -6.86 -19.09 -13.47
CA ASN A 307 -5.85 -19.29 -14.50
C ASN A 307 -5.46 -17.94 -15.09
N PHE A 308 -4.16 -17.68 -15.22
CA PHE A 308 -3.65 -16.39 -15.61
C PHE A 308 -2.90 -16.43 -16.93
N THR A 309 -3.19 -15.46 -17.80
CA THR A 309 -2.37 -15.14 -18.98
C THR A 309 -1.41 -14.02 -18.62
N ILE A 310 -0.11 -14.27 -18.71
CA ILE A 310 0.93 -13.29 -18.35
C ILE A 310 1.22 -12.38 -19.53
N ARG A 311 1.10 -11.06 -19.33
CA ARG A 311 1.44 -10.02 -20.31
C ARG A 311 2.51 -9.09 -19.73
N THR A 312 3.64 -8.94 -20.44
CA THR A 312 4.66 -7.97 -20.05
C THR A 312 4.36 -6.64 -20.74
N LEU A 313 4.12 -5.61 -19.95
CA LEU A 313 3.78 -4.26 -20.41
C LEU A 313 5.06 -3.42 -20.63
N ASP A 314 6.09 -3.62 -19.78
CA ASP A 314 7.36 -2.91 -19.86
C ASP A 314 8.50 -3.82 -19.39
N GLU A 315 9.69 -3.66 -19.98
CA GLU A 315 10.90 -4.43 -19.68
C GLU A 315 12.09 -3.54 -19.24
N ALA A 316 11.81 -2.28 -18.89
CA ALA A 316 12.83 -1.29 -18.52
C ALA A 316 12.46 -0.46 -17.29
N GLN A 317 11.62 -0.98 -16.38
CA GLN A 317 11.13 -0.26 -15.21
C GLN A 317 11.57 -0.93 -13.90
N GLN A 318 12.58 -0.40 -13.26
CA GLN A 318 12.98 -0.78 -11.90
C GLN A 318 12.05 -0.10 -10.88
N SER A 319 10.90 -0.72 -10.65
CA SER A 319 9.78 -0.11 -9.92
C SER A 319 9.62 -0.63 -8.50
N TYR A 320 9.02 0.19 -7.64
CA TYR A 320 8.79 -0.12 -6.23
C TYR A 320 7.32 -0.05 -5.83
N ASP A 321 6.51 0.78 -6.52
CA ASP A 321 5.08 0.92 -6.25
C ASP A 321 4.30 0.93 -7.58
N LEU A 322 3.15 0.25 -7.59
CA LEU A 322 2.26 0.13 -8.73
C LEU A 322 0.81 0.20 -8.23
N ARG A 323 -0.01 1.03 -8.84
CA ARG A 323 -1.41 1.26 -8.45
C ARG A 323 -2.33 1.16 -9.65
N SER A 324 -3.48 0.51 -9.48
CA SER A 324 -4.58 0.51 -10.44
C SER A 324 -5.48 1.72 -10.17
N VAL A 325 -5.70 2.54 -11.18
CA VAL A 325 -6.50 3.76 -11.09
C VAL A 325 -6.88 4.24 -12.49
N ASP A 326 -8.07 4.76 -12.67
CA ASP A 326 -8.50 5.49 -13.87
C ASP A 326 -7.84 6.87 -13.84
N MET A 327 -6.73 7.06 -14.58
CA MET A 327 -5.90 8.26 -14.53
C MET A 327 -6.46 9.42 -15.34
N ASP A 328 -7.15 9.14 -16.44
CA ASP A 328 -7.64 10.16 -17.37
C ASP A 328 -9.17 10.36 -17.36
N GLY A 329 -9.88 9.51 -16.60
CA GLY A 329 -11.32 9.63 -16.38
C GLY A 329 -12.15 9.05 -17.53
N ASP A 330 -11.60 8.14 -18.33
CA ASP A 330 -12.31 7.53 -19.45
C ASP A 330 -13.10 6.26 -19.08
N GLY A 331 -12.93 5.78 -17.84
CA GLY A 331 -13.70 4.69 -17.21
C GLY A 331 -13.04 3.32 -17.31
N ASP A 332 -11.85 3.22 -17.89
CA ASP A 332 -11.04 2.01 -17.78
C ASP A 332 -9.91 2.19 -16.74
N ILE A 333 -9.33 1.08 -16.29
CA ILE A 333 -8.34 1.12 -15.21
C ILE A 333 -6.93 1.07 -15.76
N ASP A 334 -6.18 2.12 -15.50
CA ASP A 334 -4.77 2.29 -15.83
C ASP A 334 -3.83 1.78 -14.73
N LEU A 335 -2.52 1.88 -14.99
CA LEU A 335 -1.49 1.57 -14.01
C LEU A 335 -0.57 2.77 -13.77
N LEU A 336 -0.59 3.33 -12.56
CA LEU A 336 0.37 4.33 -12.10
C LEU A 336 1.56 3.65 -11.45
N ASN A 337 2.78 3.94 -11.93
CA ASN A 337 4.01 3.25 -11.54
C ASN A 337 5.07 4.22 -11.01
N ALA A 338 5.65 3.88 -9.84
CA ALA A 338 6.77 4.59 -9.24
C ALA A 338 8.09 3.85 -9.48
N GLY A 339 8.88 4.37 -10.41
CA GLY A 339 10.16 3.82 -10.82
C GLY A 339 11.29 4.27 -9.91
N ARG A 340 11.54 3.56 -8.80
CA ARG A 340 12.63 3.89 -7.88
C ARG A 340 13.99 3.83 -8.55
N GLY A 341 14.32 2.72 -9.22
CA GLY A 341 15.56 2.56 -9.94
C GLY A 341 15.58 3.34 -11.25
N SER A 342 14.47 3.37 -11.97
CA SER A 342 14.28 4.13 -13.21
C SER A 342 14.19 5.64 -13.00
N LYS A 343 14.02 6.10 -11.75
CA LYS A 343 13.97 7.53 -11.35
C LYS A 343 12.88 8.33 -12.05
N ASN A 344 11.70 7.74 -12.18
CA ASN A 344 10.55 8.33 -12.85
C ASN A 344 9.24 8.00 -12.13
N VAL A 345 8.20 8.66 -12.56
CA VAL A 345 6.81 8.22 -12.39
C VAL A 345 6.23 8.13 -13.79
N VAL A 346 5.63 7.01 -14.11
CA VAL A 346 4.97 6.77 -15.38
C VAL A 346 3.59 6.18 -15.15
N TRP A 347 2.68 6.36 -16.08
CA TRP A 347 1.44 5.62 -16.10
C TRP A 347 1.28 4.93 -17.45
N TYR A 348 0.61 3.79 -17.43
CA TYR A 348 0.31 2.98 -18.60
C TYR A 348 -1.18 3.12 -18.84
N GLU A 349 -1.49 3.86 -19.90
CA GLU A 349 -2.87 4.06 -20.36
C GLU A 349 -3.45 2.74 -20.85
N ASN A 350 -4.58 2.36 -20.29
CA ASN A 350 -5.40 1.29 -20.81
C ASN A 350 -6.14 1.82 -22.04
N LEU A 351 -6.19 1.06 -23.11
CA LEU A 351 -6.80 1.49 -24.38
C LEU A 351 -7.99 0.59 -24.74
N LEU A 352 -8.68 0.05 -23.74
CA LEU A 352 -9.93 -0.68 -23.97
C LEU A 352 -10.97 0.23 -24.62
N LYS A 353 -11.70 -0.33 -25.60
CA LYS A 353 -12.73 0.40 -26.36
C LYS A 353 -14.03 -0.35 -26.32
#